data_b21857ace874ae321d7172620ab27f05
#
_entry.id   b21857ace874ae321d7172620ab27f05
#
_cell.length_a   1.000
_cell.length_b   1.000
_cell.length_c   1.000
_cell.angle_alpha   90.00
_cell.angle_beta   90.00
_cell.angle_gamma   90.00
#
_symmetry.space_group_name_H-M   'P 1'
#
loop_
_entity.id
_entity.type
_entity.pdbx_description
1 polymer ?
#
loop_
_entity_poly.entity_id
_entity_poly.type
_entity_poly.pdbx_seq_one_letter_code
_entity_poly.pdbx_strand_id
1 'polypeptide(L)'
;MTIAKSRLLEVAQVGVIAGLAGGLAEVAWISIYGAISGVSVDIVAEEITRSIAPHASSSSVWVGILIHLTLAVSLGVAVAFAIRLLLLGYGRVYAEFSLVILTLTTVWGVNFLLVLPYLNPRFVDLLPYSVTLASKLLFGLVAATIFRIKRMRLVRVARHLAV
;
A
#
# COMPACT_ATOMS: atom_id res chain seq x y z
N MET A 1 25.66 10.81 -15.19
CA MET A 1 24.53 11.25 -14.36
C MET A 1 23.15 10.79 -14.86
N THR A 2 22.95 10.56 -16.14
CA THR A 2 21.65 10.20 -16.77
C THR A 2 21.12 8.79 -16.42
N ILE A 3 21.99 7.77 -16.38
CA ILE A 3 21.57 6.35 -16.14
C ILE A 3 21.08 6.12 -14.72
N ALA A 4 21.67 6.75 -13.72
CA ALA A 4 21.23 6.62 -12.33
C ALA A 4 19.85 7.25 -12.11
N LYS A 5 19.58 8.38 -12.75
CA LYS A 5 18.30 9.09 -12.69
C LYS A 5 17.18 8.29 -13.35
N SER A 6 17.42 7.65 -14.50
CA SER A 6 16.43 6.80 -15.16
C SER A 6 16.03 5.58 -14.30
N ARG A 7 17.00 4.94 -13.64
CA ARG A 7 16.72 3.81 -12.75
C ARG A 7 15.92 4.18 -11.50
N LEU A 8 16.13 5.38 -10.95
CA LEU A 8 15.33 5.85 -9.81
C LEU A 8 13.89 6.12 -10.22
N LEU A 9 13.67 6.71 -11.40
CA LEU A 9 12.35 6.93 -11.95
C LEU A 9 11.60 5.62 -12.20
N GLU A 10 12.27 4.59 -12.73
CA GLU A 10 11.67 3.26 -12.92
C GLU A 10 11.21 2.64 -11.58
N VAL A 11 12.03 2.73 -10.54
CA VAL A 11 11.68 2.23 -9.20
C VAL A 11 10.46 2.97 -8.66
N ALA A 12 10.45 4.30 -8.77
CA ALA A 12 9.32 5.12 -8.34
C ALA A 12 8.03 4.76 -9.10
N GLN A 13 8.10 4.61 -10.44
CA GLN A 13 6.96 4.22 -11.27
C GLN A 13 6.38 2.85 -10.87
N VAL A 14 7.26 1.87 -10.63
CA VAL A 14 6.81 0.55 -10.16
C VAL A 14 6.16 0.65 -8.79
N GLY A 15 6.72 1.48 -7.90
CA GLY A 15 6.15 1.76 -6.59
C GLY A 15 4.77 2.41 -6.66
N VAL A 16 4.58 3.39 -7.55
CA VAL A 16 3.27 4.04 -7.81
C VAL A 16 2.24 3.01 -8.28
N ILE A 17 2.59 2.18 -9.26
CA ILE A 17 1.67 1.15 -9.78
C ILE A 17 1.32 0.13 -8.70
N ALA A 18 2.31 -0.34 -7.92
CA ALA A 18 2.11 -1.29 -6.84
C ALA A 18 1.24 -0.70 -5.72
N GLY A 19 1.50 0.58 -5.35
CA GLY A 19 0.73 1.29 -4.34
C GLY A 19 -0.71 1.54 -4.76
N LEU A 20 -0.96 1.98 -6.00
CA LEU A 20 -2.31 2.16 -6.54
C LEU A 20 -3.08 0.84 -6.56
N ALA A 21 -2.49 -0.22 -7.11
CA ALA A 21 -3.17 -1.52 -7.19
C ALA A 21 -3.42 -2.11 -5.80
N GLY A 22 -2.46 -1.99 -4.88
CA GLY A 22 -2.62 -2.42 -3.50
C GLY A 22 -3.70 -1.62 -2.76
N GLY A 23 -3.71 -0.29 -2.90
CA GLY A 23 -4.72 0.58 -2.31
C GLY A 23 -6.13 0.32 -2.85
N LEU A 24 -6.28 0.07 -4.15
CA LEU A 24 -7.56 -0.34 -4.75
C LEU A 24 -8.02 -1.71 -4.24
N ALA A 25 -7.11 -2.65 -4.04
CA ALA A 25 -7.44 -3.96 -3.45
C ALA A 25 -7.92 -3.80 -2.00
N GLU A 26 -7.36 -2.89 -1.21
CA GLU A 26 -7.85 -2.55 0.13
C GLU A 26 -9.27 -1.97 0.09
N VAL A 27 -9.54 -1.02 -0.81
CA VAL A 27 -10.87 -0.44 -1.00
C VAL A 27 -11.88 -1.53 -1.36
N ALA A 28 -11.54 -2.42 -2.30
CA ALA A 28 -12.39 -3.54 -2.68
C ALA A 28 -12.66 -4.49 -1.51
N TRP A 29 -11.63 -4.81 -0.71
CA TRP A 29 -11.77 -5.65 0.48
C TRP A 29 -12.72 -5.04 1.51
N ILE A 30 -12.54 -3.75 1.84
CA ILE A 30 -13.42 -3.05 2.79
C ILE A 30 -14.84 -2.93 2.24
N SER A 31 -15.01 -2.75 0.93
CA SER A 31 -16.34 -2.75 0.29
C SER A 31 -17.04 -4.10 0.43
N ILE A 32 -16.33 -5.21 0.23
CA ILE A 32 -16.87 -6.56 0.43
C ILE A 32 -17.24 -6.78 1.90
N TYR A 33 -16.35 -6.41 2.81
CA TYR A 33 -16.64 -6.51 4.25
C TYR A 33 -17.85 -5.67 4.64
N GLY A 34 -17.92 -4.44 4.13
CA GLY A 34 -19.04 -3.53 4.39
C GLY A 34 -20.39 -4.09 3.93
N ALA A 35 -20.41 -4.72 2.75
CA ALA A 35 -21.61 -5.37 2.21
C ALA A 35 -22.11 -6.53 3.09
N ILE A 36 -21.23 -7.19 3.82
CA ILE A 36 -21.55 -8.32 4.69
C ILE A 36 -21.88 -7.84 6.12
N SER A 37 -21.13 -6.89 6.65
CA SER A 37 -21.23 -6.43 8.05
C SER A 37 -22.22 -5.29 8.26
N GLY A 38 -22.67 -4.63 7.19
CA GLY A 38 -23.49 -3.42 7.25
C GLY A 38 -22.69 -2.14 7.52
N VAL A 39 -21.36 -2.20 7.60
CA VAL A 39 -20.51 -1.01 7.74
C VAL A 39 -20.42 -0.29 6.40
N SER A 40 -20.93 0.95 6.32
CA SER A 40 -20.87 1.74 5.09
C SER A 40 -19.43 2.15 4.75
N VAL A 41 -19.02 1.94 3.49
CA VAL A 41 -17.72 2.39 2.96
C VAL A 41 -17.58 3.91 3.07
N ASP A 42 -18.68 4.64 2.96
CA ASP A 42 -18.71 6.10 3.09
C ASP A 42 -18.25 6.54 4.49
N ILE A 43 -18.73 5.84 5.53
CA ILE A 43 -18.32 6.11 6.92
C ILE A 43 -16.82 5.84 7.09
N VAL A 44 -16.31 4.76 6.50
CA VAL A 44 -14.86 4.45 6.54
C VAL A 44 -14.04 5.55 5.87
N ALA A 45 -14.46 6.02 4.70
CA ALA A 45 -13.79 7.09 3.98
C ALA A 45 -13.83 8.43 4.75
N GLU A 46 -14.96 8.74 5.39
CA GLU A 46 -15.08 9.91 6.25
C GLU A 46 -14.15 9.85 7.46
N GLU A 47 -14.05 8.69 8.11
CA GLU A 47 -13.14 8.52 9.25
C GLU A 47 -11.66 8.63 8.84
N ILE A 48 -11.29 8.21 7.62
CA ILE A 48 -9.96 8.49 7.06
C ILE A 48 -9.72 10.01 6.95
N THR A 49 -10.71 10.76 6.46
CA THR A 49 -10.61 12.22 6.38
C THR A 49 -10.44 12.84 7.77
N ARG A 50 -11.23 12.41 8.74
CA ARG A 50 -11.17 12.91 10.12
C ARG A 50 -9.85 12.61 10.81
N SER A 51 -9.20 11.50 10.48
CA SER A 51 -7.87 11.15 11.03
C SER A 51 -6.78 12.14 10.65
N ILE A 52 -6.95 12.85 9.52
CA ILE A 52 -5.95 13.83 9.02
C ILE A 52 -6.44 15.27 9.20
N ALA A 53 -7.73 15.50 9.06
CA ALA A 53 -8.35 16.82 9.16
C ALA A 53 -9.56 16.79 10.12
N PRO A 54 -9.34 16.70 11.45
CA PRO A 54 -10.41 16.53 12.44
C PRO A 54 -11.42 17.68 12.49
N HIS A 55 -11.05 18.86 11.97
CA HIS A 55 -11.89 20.05 11.94
C HIS A 55 -12.56 20.32 10.57
N ALA A 56 -12.43 19.39 9.61
CA ALA A 56 -13.09 19.55 8.31
C ALA A 56 -14.61 19.55 8.50
N SER A 57 -15.26 20.64 8.12
CA SER A 57 -16.71 20.86 8.28
C SER A 57 -17.58 20.01 7.35
N SER A 58 -16.99 19.42 6.31
CA SER A 58 -17.61 18.44 5.42
C SER A 58 -16.60 17.38 5.05
N SER A 59 -16.74 16.19 5.62
CA SER A 59 -15.95 15.03 5.20
C SER A 59 -16.57 14.46 3.91
N SER A 60 -15.99 14.79 2.77
CA SER A 60 -16.38 14.15 1.52
C SER A 60 -15.77 12.76 1.45
N VAL A 61 -16.57 11.76 1.12
CA VAL A 61 -16.13 10.38 0.82
C VAL A 61 -14.97 10.36 -0.19
N TRP A 62 -15.06 11.21 -1.22
CA TRP A 62 -14.01 11.34 -2.23
C TRP A 62 -12.69 11.84 -1.69
N VAL A 63 -12.71 12.73 -0.70
CA VAL A 63 -11.50 13.21 -0.02
C VAL A 63 -10.85 12.08 0.75
N GLY A 64 -11.63 11.29 1.48
CA GLY A 64 -11.11 10.11 2.20
C GLY A 64 -10.48 9.07 1.27
N ILE A 65 -11.13 8.78 0.15
CA ILE A 65 -10.59 7.87 -0.88
C ILE A 65 -9.29 8.44 -1.47
N LEU A 66 -9.24 9.72 -1.79
CA LEU A 66 -8.05 10.36 -2.34
C LEU A 66 -6.87 10.33 -1.35
N ILE A 67 -7.14 10.63 -0.08
CA ILE A 67 -6.16 10.54 1.00
C ILE A 67 -5.62 9.10 1.09
N HIS A 68 -6.52 8.11 1.14
CA HIS A 68 -6.16 6.70 1.21
C HIS A 68 -5.26 6.28 0.04
N LEU A 69 -5.65 6.61 -1.20
CA LEU A 69 -4.86 6.26 -2.39
C LEU A 69 -3.52 6.99 -2.42
N THR A 70 -3.45 8.24 -1.95
CA THR A 70 -2.19 8.99 -1.84
C THR A 70 -1.24 8.33 -0.85
N LEU A 71 -1.73 7.93 0.31
CA LEU A 71 -0.95 7.17 1.31
C LEU A 71 -0.53 5.80 0.77
N ALA A 72 -1.41 5.11 0.06
CA ALA A 72 -1.12 3.82 -0.57
C ALA A 72 -0.01 3.94 -1.63
N VAL A 73 -0.05 4.97 -2.48
CA VAL A 73 1.01 5.26 -3.46
C VAL A 73 2.32 5.58 -2.77
N SER A 74 2.30 6.45 -1.76
CA SER A 74 3.49 6.82 -1.00
C SER A 74 4.14 5.59 -0.35
N LEU A 75 3.32 4.71 0.23
CA LEU A 75 3.78 3.45 0.82
C LEU A 75 4.35 2.51 -0.25
N GLY A 76 3.70 2.37 -1.40
CA GLY A 76 4.18 1.56 -2.52
C GLY A 76 5.55 2.02 -3.03
N VAL A 77 5.75 3.35 -3.14
CA VAL A 77 7.03 3.95 -3.52
C VAL A 77 8.09 3.69 -2.44
N ALA A 78 7.77 3.88 -1.16
CA ALA A 78 8.70 3.62 -0.06
C ALA A 78 9.15 2.16 -0.03
N VAL A 79 8.22 1.21 -0.20
CA VAL A 79 8.51 -0.23 -0.28
C VAL A 79 9.39 -0.55 -1.50
N ALA A 80 9.11 0.04 -2.66
CA ALA A 80 9.94 -0.16 -3.87
C ALA A 80 11.40 0.28 -3.65
N PHE A 81 11.61 1.42 -2.98
CA PHE A 81 12.95 1.88 -2.62
C PHE A 81 13.59 0.99 -1.54
N ALA A 82 12.84 0.53 -0.54
CA ALA A 82 13.33 -0.40 0.47
C ALA A 82 13.81 -1.73 -0.16
N ILE A 83 13.01 -2.31 -1.06
CA ILE A 83 13.41 -3.51 -1.82
C ILE A 83 14.72 -3.24 -2.57
N ARG A 84 14.83 -2.11 -3.25
CA ARG A 84 16.03 -1.76 -4.00
C ARG A 84 17.26 -1.63 -3.08
N LEU A 85 17.12 -0.97 -1.92
CA LEU A 85 18.24 -0.71 -1.02
C LEU A 85 18.68 -1.96 -0.26
N LEU A 86 17.72 -2.75 0.22
CA LEU A 86 18.00 -3.89 1.10
C LEU A 86 18.30 -5.18 0.34
N LEU A 87 17.76 -5.33 -0.88
CA LEU A 87 17.91 -6.55 -1.67
C LEU A 87 18.82 -6.36 -2.90
N LEU A 88 19.70 -5.36 -2.89
CA LEU A 88 20.75 -5.19 -3.89
C LEU A 88 21.62 -6.46 -3.97
N GLY A 89 21.41 -7.28 -5.01
CA GLY A 89 22.16 -8.52 -5.25
C GLY A 89 21.48 -9.80 -4.78
N TYR A 90 20.42 -9.77 -4.01
CA TYR A 90 19.68 -10.97 -3.59
C TYR A 90 18.49 -11.23 -4.51
N GLY A 91 18.68 -12.15 -5.48
CA GLY A 91 17.66 -12.56 -6.44
C GLY A 91 16.56 -13.47 -5.88
N ARG A 92 16.33 -13.51 -4.57
CA ARG A 92 15.41 -14.45 -3.94
C ARG A 92 14.00 -13.86 -3.87
N VAL A 93 13.08 -14.43 -4.65
CA VAL A 93 11.66 -14.06 -4.68
C VAL A 93 11.04 -14.07 -3.27
N TYR A 94 11.38 -15.04 -2.45
CA TYR A 94 10.89 -15.16 -1.08
C TYR A 94 11.32 -13.98 -0.20
N ALA A 95 12.53 -13.45 -0.37
CA ALA A 95 13.01 -12.30 0.37
C ALA A 95 12.22 -11.01 0.02
N GLU A 96 11.83 -10.83 -1.23
CA GLU A 96 11.00 -9.70 -1.66
C GLU A 96 9.61 -9.78 -1.04
N PHE A 97 8.95 -10.95 -1.12
CA PHE A 97 7.64 -11.16 -0.49
C PHE A 97 7.69 -10.96 1.02
N SER A 98 8.68 -11.57 1.69
CA SER A 98 8.84 -11.44 3.14
C SER A 98 9.07 -9.98 3.56
N LEU A 99 9.90 -9.24 2.82
CA LEU A 99 10.16 -7.83 3.11
C LEU A 99 8.88 -6.99 2.96
N VAL A 100 8.12 -7.19 1.88
CA VAL A 100 6.86 -6.47 1.65
C VAL A 100 5.87 -6.76 2.77
N ILE A 101 5.62 -8.04 3.07
CA ILE A 101 4.65 -8.44 4.10
C ILE A 101 5.09 -7.92 5.47
N LEU A 102 6.35 -8.07 5.83
CA LEU A 102 6.88 -7.59 7.12
C LEU A 102 6.73 -6.07 7.24
N THR A 103 7.11 -5.32 6.20
CA THR A 103 6.99 -3.86 6.19
C THR A 103 5.53 -3.43 6.37
N LEU A 104 4.60 -4.04 5.64
CA LEU A 104 3.18 -3.67 5.69
C LEU A 104 2.53 -4.07 7.02
N THR A 105 2.89 -5.24 7.57
CA THR A 105 2.42 -5.65 8.91
C THR A 105 2.94 -4.69 9.98
N THR A 106 4.20 -4.26 9.88
CA THR A 106 4.77 -3.27 10.80
C THR A 106 4.05 -1.91 10.67
N VAL A 107 3.83 -1.43 9.45
CA VAL A 107 3.08 -0.19 9.19
C VAL A 107 1.65 -0.31 9.74
N TRP A 108 0.98 -1.45 9.53
CA TRP A 108 -0.34 -1.70 10.12
C TRP A 108 -0.28 -1.65 11.65
N GLY A 109 0.66 -2.35 12.27
CA GLY A 109 0.80 -2.38 13.72
C GLY A 109 1.03 -0.99 14.32
N VAL A 110 1.97 -0.21 13.75
CA VAL A 110 2.21 1.16 14.17
C VAL A 110 0.93 2.01 14.02
N ASN A 111 0.25 1.90 12.88
CA ASN A 111 -0.90 2.72 12.59
C ASN A 111 -2.11 2.37 13.48
N PHE A 112 -2.47 1.09 13.55
CA PHE A 112 -3.69 0.64 14.25
C PHE A 112 -3.52 0.43 15.75
N LEU A 113 -2.31 0.13 16.24
CA LEU A 113 -2.07 -0.12 17.66
C LEU A 113 -1.50 1.09 18.40
N LEU A 114 -0.86 2.04 17.68
CA LEU A 114 -0.22 3.19 18.30
C LEU A 114 -0.83 4.52 17.85
N VAL A 115 -0.94 4.77 16.54
CA VAL A 115 -1.31 6.09 16.01
C VAL A 115 -2.82 6.34 16.07
N LEU A 116 -3.63 5.47 15.46
CA LEU A 116 -5.07 5.65 15.35
C LEU A 116 -5.82 5.64 16.70
N PRO A 117 -5.44 4.83 17.71
CA PRO A 117 -6.09 4.91 19.01
C PRO A 117 -6.03 6.30 19.66
N TYR A 118 -5.00 7.09 19.35
CA TYR A 118 -4.84 8.47 19.84
C TYR A 118 -5.46 9.52 18.91
N LEU A 119 -5.33 9.33 17.59
CA LEU A 119 -5.81 10.33 16.63
C LEU A 119 -7.29 10.20 16.32
N ASN A 120 -7.78 8.97 16.20
CA ASN A 120 -9.16 8.66 15.84
C ASN A 120 -9.57 7.30 16.41
N PRO A 121 -9.86 7.18 17.71
CA PRO A 121 -10.30 5.93 18.32
C PRO A 121 -11.58 5.36 17.67
N ARG A 122 -12.48 6.23 17.21
CA ARG A 122 -13.70 5.83 16.52
C ARG A 122 -13.43 5.02 15.26
N PHE A 123 -12.38 5.35 14.51
CA PHE A 123 -11.99 4.57 13.33
C PHE A 123 -11.54 3.15 13.70
N VAL A 124 -10.86 2.99 14.84
CA VAL A 124 -10.43 1.68 15.35
C VAL A 124 -11.63 0.83 15.78
N ASP A 125 -12.64 1.45 16.39
CA ASP A 125 -13.87 0.75 16.81
C ASP A 125 -14.75 0.34 15.62
N LEU A 126 -14.64 1.06 14.49
CA LEU A 126 -15.45 0.81 13.29
C LEU A 126 -15.05 -0.47 12.55
N LEU A 127 -13.78 -0.80 12.51
CA LEU A 127 -13.23 -1.93 11.76
C LEU A 127 -12.42 -2.85 12.67
N PRO A 128 -12.79 -4.15 12.78
CA PRO A 128 -12.00 -5.13 13.52
C PRO A 128 -10.55 -5.20 13.05
N TYR A 129 -9.62 -5.38 13.98
CA TYR A 129 -8.18 -5.51 13.67
C TYR A 129 -7.87 -6.62 12.65
N SER A 130 -8.62 -7.73 12.69
CA SER A 130 -8.48 -8.83 11.73
C SER A 130 -8.82 -8.40 10.31
N VAL A 131 -9.84 -7.56 10.13
CA VAL A 131 -10.27 -7.03 8.82
C VAL A 131 -9.24 -6.07 8.26
N THR A 132 -8.74 -5.15 9.07
CA THR A 132 -7.73 -4.16 8.66
C THR A 132 -6.37 -4.81 8.43
N LEU A 133 -5.99 -5.82 9.19
CA LEU A 133 -4.78 -6.61 8.96
C LEU A 133 -4.89 -7.41 7.64
N ALA A 134 -6.01 -8.09 7.41
CA ALA A 134 -6.25 -8.82 6.17
C ALA A 134 -6.19 -7.88 4.95
N SER A 135 -6.74 -6.68 5.06
CA SER A 135 -6.62 -5.61 4.05
C SER A 135 -5.15 -5.29 3.73
N LYS A 136 -4.31 -5.10 4.77
CA LYS A 136 -2.87 -4.84 4.58
C LYS A 136 -2.10 -6.01 3.97
N LEU A 137 -2.44 -7.24 4.34
CA LEU A 137 -1.84 -8.42 3.73
C LEU A 137 -2.24 -8.56 2.26
N LEU A 138 -3.49 -8.24 1.91
CA LEU A 138 -3.95 -8.22 0.52
C LEU A 138 -3.21 -7.16 -0.29
N PHE A 139 -3.05 -5.95 0.24
CA PHE A 139 -2.19 -4.92 -0.35
C PHE A 139 -0.79 -5.49 -0.64
N GLY A 140 -0.19 -6.14 0.37
CA GLY A 140 1.15 -6.70 0.27
C GLY A 140 1.29 -7.75 -0.82
N LEU A 141 0.32 -8.65 -0.94
CA LEU A 141 0.29 -9.68 -1.98
C LEU A 141 0.21 -9.07 -3.38
N VAL A 142 -0.67 -8.09 -3.57
CA VAL A 142 -0.83 -7.38 -4.85
C VAL A 142 0.44 -6.62 -5.21
N ALA A 143 1.00 -5.85 -4.28
CA ALA A 143 2.21 -5.07 -4.49
C ALA A 143 3.41 -5.97 -4.81
N ALA A 144 3.65 -7.02 -4.04
CA ALA A 144 4.73 -7.99 -4.27
C ALA A 144 4.61 -8.68 -5.64
N THR A 145 3.39 -9.01 -6.06
CA THR A 145 3.12 -9.57 -7.38
C THR A 145 3.52 -8.61 -8.49
N ILE A 146 3.19 -7.32 -8.36
CA ILE A 146 3.57 -6.28 -9.33
C ILE A 146 5.08 -6.10 -9.39
N PHE A 147 5.77 -6.04 -8.25
CA PHE A 147 7.23 -5.96 -8.20
C PHE A 147 7.86 -7.13 -8.95
N ARG A 148 7.39 -8.35 -8.72
CA ARG A 148 7.85 -9.56 -9.40
C ARG A 148 7.64 -9.52 -10.91
N ILE A 149 6.44 -9.15 -11.39
CA ILE A 149 6.12 -9.08 -12.83
C ILE A 149 7.02 -8.08 -13.54
N LYS A 150 7.22 -6.90 -12.97
CA LYS A 150 8.06 -5.86 -13.55
C LYS A 150 9.52 -6.28 -13.60
N ARG A 151 10.03 -6.90 -12.56
CA ARG A 151 11.39 -7.46 -12.52
C ARG A 151 11.62 -8.52 -13.61
N MET A 152 10.70 -9.47 -13.77
CA MET A 152 10.83 -10.51 -14.80
C MET A 152 10.85 -9.92 -16.21
N ARG A 153 10.10 -8.86 -16.48
CA ARG A 153 10.12 -8.16 -17.79
C ARG A 153 11.48 -7.53 -18.05
N LEU A 154 12.07 -6.85 -17.07
CA LEU A 154 13.39 -6.23 -17.22
C LEU A 154 14.49 -7.26 -17.50
N VAL A 155 14.47 -8.42 -16.81
CA VAL A 155 15.43 -9.52 -17.05
C VAL A 155 15.26 -10.11 -18.44
N ARG A 156 14.03 -10.28 -18.91
CA ARG A 156 13.74 -10.81 -20.26
C ARG A 156 14.26 -9.88 -21.36
N VAL A 157 13.99 -8.58 -21.27
CA VAL A 157 14.47 -7.58 -22.22
C VAL A 157 16.00 -7.56 -22.28
N ALA A 158 16.66 -7.60 -21.11
CA ALA A 158 18.13 -7.62 -21.05
C ALA A 158 18.72 -8.85 -21.75
N ARG A 159 18.08 -10.02 -21.67
CA ARG A 159 18.52 -11.24 -22.39
C ARG A 159 18.37 -11.14 -23.91
N HIS A 160 17.30 -10.52 -24.41
CA HIS A 160 17.08 -10.35 -25.84
C HIS A 160 18.02 -9.34 -26.49
N LEU A 161 18.57 -8.40 -25.71
CA LEU A 161 19.54 -7.42 -26.21
C LEU A 161 20.99 -7.93 -26.14
N ALA A 162 21.24 -9.07 -25.50
CA ALA A 162 22.56 -9.68 -25.34
C ALA A 162 22.82 -10.83 -26.35
N VAL A 163 21.87 -11.10 -27.23
CA VAL A 163 21.94 -12.04 -28.35
C VAL A 163 22.00 -11.26 -29.66
#